data_59281a07b71235837678e88642c3a86c
#
_entry.id   59281a07b71235837678e88642c3a86c
#
_cell.length_a   1.000
_cell.length_b   1.000
_cell.length_c   1.000
_cell.angle_alpha   90.00
_cell.angle_beta   90.00
_cell.angle_gamma   90.00
#
_symmetry.space_group_name_H-M   'P 1'
#
loop_
_entity.id
_entity.type
_entity.pdbx_description
1 polymer ?
#
loop_
_entity_poly.entity_id
_entity_poly.type
_entity_poly.pdbx_seq_one_letter_code
_entity_poly.pdbx_strand_id
1 'polypeptide(L)'
;MVIVMNPKCSQNEVMAVKNELINHGLGVNLSQGATFCIIGVVGETRAVDPDKILSFNGVDKILKVEEPFKKANRLFKPNDTIVNVDGTLVGGNHLGIMAGPCSVESEEQIIEIAKSIKKSGANFLRGGAFKPRTSPYSFQGLELEGLELLKIAKRETGL
;
A
#
# COMPACT_ATOMS: atom_id res chain seq x y z
N MET A 1 9.40 9.78 12.57
CA MET A 1 10.86 9.66 12.76
C MET A 1 11.31 8.37 12.08
N VAL A 2 12.44 8.39 11.42
CA VAL A 2 13.05 7.21 10.79
C VAL A 2 14.48 7.11 11.30
N ILE A 3 14.84 5.93 11.81
CA ILE A 3 16.20 5.65 12.29
C ILE A 3 16.87 4.76 11.24
N VAL A 4 18.00 5.19 10.74
CA VAL A 4 18.83 4.46 9.79
C VAL A 4 19.91 3.73 10.58
N MET A 5 19.94 2.42 10.44
CA MET A 5 20.97 1.59 11.06
C MET A 5 22.18 1.45 10.12
N ASN A 6 23.35 1.29 10.70
CA ASN A 6 24.56 0.99 9.95
C ASN A 6 24.39 -0.34 9.18
N PRO A 7 24.82 -0.44 7.91
CA PRO A 7 24.71 -1.69 7.13
C PRO A 7 25.37 -2.93 7.79
N LYS A 8 26.32 -2.71 8.69
CA LYS A 8 27.04 -3.78 9.41
C LYS A 8 26.50 -4.03 10.83
N CYS A 9 25.36 -3.39 11.21
CA CYS A 9 24.80 -3.57 12.55
C CYS A 9 24.32 -5.02 12.74
N SER A 10 24.47 -5.50 13.96
CA SER A 10 23.99 -6.81 14.38
C SER A 10 22.48 -6.77 14.66
N GLN A 11 21.84 -7.94 14.59
CA GLN A 11 20.43 -8.10 14.96
C GLN A 11 20.16 -7.63 16.41
N ASN A 12 21.11 -7.85 17.31
CA ASN A 12 20.98 -7.44 18.71
C ASN A 12 20.94 -5.91 18.87
N GLU A 13 21.73 -5.17 18.09
CA GLU A 13 21.72 -3.71 18.09
C GLU A 13 20.40 -3.16 17.55
N VAL A 14 19.87 -3.77 16.48
CA VAL A 14 18.53 -3.41 15.96
C VAL A 14 17.45 -3.65 17.00
N MET A 15 17.50 -4.79 17.70
CA MET A 15 16.53 -5.13 18.74
C MET A 15 16.63 -4.21 19.96
N ALA A 16 17.83 -3.77 20.35
CA ALA A 16 18.02 -2.81 21.44
C ALA A 16 17.30 -1.48 21.15
N VAL A 17 17.52 -0.92 19.97
CA VAL A 17 16.82 0.31 19.55
C VAL A 17 15.31 0.10 19.48
N LYS A 18 14.85 -1.01 18.92
CA LYS A 18 13.43 -1.34 18.84
C LYS A 18 12.78 -1.40 20.22
N ASN A 19 13.40 -2.09 21.17
CA ASN A 19 12.87 -2.24 22.52
C ASN A 19 12.80 -0.89 23.26
N GLU A 20 13.79 -0.03 23.09
CA GLU A 20 13.77 1.32 23.65
C GLU A 20 12.56 2.12 23.14
N LEU A 21 12.29 2.07 21.84
CA LEU A 21 11.14 2.76 21.25
C LEU A 21 9.81 2.20 21.73
N ILE A 22 9.68 0.87 21.87
CA ILE A 22 8.49 0.21 22.40
C ILE A 22 8.25 0.58 23.86
N ASN A 23 9.31 0.67 24.66
CA ASN A 23 9.23 1.10 26.07
C ASN A 23 8.68 2.53 26.22
N HIS A 24 8.86 3.36 25.19
CA HIS A 24 8.25 4.69 25.11
C HIS A 24 6.84 4.70 24.49
N GLY A 25 6.20 3.52 24.32
CA GLY A 25 4.85 3.39 23.79
C GLY A 25 4.72 3.63 22.29
N LEU A 26 5.84 3.57 21.54
CA LEU A 26 5.84 3.83 20.10
C LEU A 26 5.68 2.54 19.28
N GLY A 27 4.96 2.66 18.17
CA GLY A 27 4.93 1.63 17.15
C GLY A 27 6.23 1.61 16.34
N VAL A 28 6.70 0.41 15.99
CA VAL A 28 7.96 0.22 15.27
C VAL A 28 7.74 -0.67 14.05
N ASN A 29 8.13 -0.18 12.89
CA ASN A 29 8.19 -0.94 11.64
C ASN A 29 9.65 -1.13 11.22
N LEU A 30 10.08 -2.39 11.10
CA LEU A 30 11.41 -2.72 10.59
C LEU A 30 11.34 -2.94 9.07
N SER A 31 12.23 -2.28 8.34
CA SER A 31 12.47 -2.53 6.93
C SER A 31 13.93 -2.93 6.74
N GLN A 32 14.15 -4.19 6.41
CA GLN A 32 15.48 -4.74 6.22
C GLN A 32 15.68 -5.07 4.75
N GLY A 33 16.60 -4.35 4.11
CA GLY A 33 17.08 -4.61 2.76
C GLY A 33 18.43 -5.32 2.78
N ALA A 34 18.97 -5.63 1.60
CA ALA A 34 20.26 -6.30 1.47
C ALA A 34 21.45 -5.44 1.98
N THR A 35 21.32 -4.12 1.91
CA THR A 35 22.40 -3.16 2.22
C THR A 35 22.03 -2.15 3.30
N PHE A 36 20.84 -2.19 3.86
CA PHE A 36 20.38 -1.23 4.87
C PHE A 36 19.33 -1.84 5.78
N CYS A 37 19.28 -1.34 7.01
CA CYS A 37 18.19 -1.59 7.96
C CYS A 37 17.63 -0.27 8.43
N ILE A 38 16.31 -0.13 8.36
CA ILE A 38 15.60 1.09 8.73
C ILE A 38 14.54 0.75 9.77
N ILE A 39 14.49 1.55 10.82
CA ILE A 39 13.48 1.50 11.86
C ILE A 39 12.54 2.69 11.68
N GLY A 40 11.34 2.43 11.16
CA GLY A 40 10.28 3.42 11.05
C GLY A 40 9.52 3.54 12.36
N VAL A 41 9.47 4.73 12.94
CA VAL A 41 8.80 5.00 14.22
C VAL A 41 7.44 5.62 13.97
N VAL A 42 6.40 5.03 14.55
CA VAL A 42 5.00 5.47 14.45
C VAL A 42 4.49 5.87 15.83
N GLY A 43 3.89 7.04 15.92
CA GLY A 43 3.36 7.58 17.17
C GLY A 43 3.91 8.97 17.49
N GLU A 44 3.68 9.44 18.72
CA GLU A 44 4.13 10.74 19.20
C GLU A 44 5.61 10.68 19.61
N THR A 45 6.48 11.06 18.69
CA THR A 45 7.94 10.95 18.86
C THR A 45 8.57 12.08 19.66
N ARG A 46 7.77 13.05 20.16
CA ARG A 46 8.31 14.17 20.97
C ARG A 46 8.86 13.74 22.32
N ALA A 47 8.38 12.61 22.84
CA ALA A 47 8.83 12.06 24.13
C ALA A 47 10.16 11.31 24.03
N VAL A 48 10.69 11.07 22.83
CA VAL A 48 11.94 10.36 22.62
C VAL A 48 13.06 11.37 22.39
N ASP A 49 14.10 11.26 23.17
CA ASP A 49 15.33 12.02 22.98
C ASP A 49 16.12 11.47 21.79
N PRO A 50 16.27 12.25 20.70
CA PRO A 50 17.02 11.81 19.54
C PRO A 50 18.50 11.51 19.84
N ASP A 51 19.12 12.27 20.73
CA ASP A 51 20.53 12.09 21.07
C ASP A 51 20.77 10.77 21.81
N LYS A 52 19.81 10.40 22.67
CA LYS A 52 19.80 9.07 23.30
C LYS A 52 19.73 7.95 22.25
N ILE A 53 18.86 8.07 21.26
CA ILE A 53 18.77 7.05 20.20
C ILE A 53 20.03 7.02 19.33
N LEU A 54 20.61 8.18 19.02
CA LEU A 54 21.89 8.24 18.28
C LEU A 54 23.06 7.59 19.03
N SER A 55 23.00 7.53 20.37
CA SER A 55 24.05 6.91 21.19
C SER A 55 24.02 5.37 21.16
N PHE A 56 22.96 4.75 20.64
CA PHE A 56 22.90 3.30 20.50
C PHE A 56 23.89 2.78 19.44
N ASN A 57 24.60 1.73 19.75
CA ASN A 57 25.46 1.06 18.79
C ASN A 57 24.66 0.62 17.57
N GLY A 58 25.25 0.80 16.39
CA GLY A 58 24.61 0.43 15.12
C GLY A 58 23.66 1.48 14.54
N VAL A 59 23.34 2.58 15.24
CA VAL A 59 22.60 3.71 14.67
C VAL A 59 23.54 4.59 13.85
N ASP A 60 23.19 4.84 12.58
CA ASP A 60 23.92 5.72 11.69
C ASP A 60 23.39 7.17 11.79
N LYS A 61 22.07 7.34 11.65
CA LYS A 61 21.42 8.64 11.69
C LYS A 61 19.92 8.56 11.94
N ILE A 62 19.35 9.69 12.36
CA ILE A 62 17.91 9.90 12.52
C ILE A 62 17.42 10.90 11.48
N LEU A 63 16.34 10.54 10.77
CA LEU A 63 15.66 11.41 9.82
C LEU A 63 14.28 11.80 10.37
N LYS A 64 14.01 13.10 10.44
CA LYS A 64 12.67 13.59 10.70
C LYS A 64 11.87 13.55 9.39
N VAL A 65 10.80 12.76 9.35
CA VAL A 65 9.88 12.71 8.20
C VAL A 65 8.70 13.61 8.55
N GLU A 66 8.62 14.75 7.94
CA GLU A 66 7.58 15.77 8.20
C GLU A 66 6.40 15.66 7.20
N GLU A 67 6.56 14.83 6.17
CA GLU A 67 5.56 14.68 5.13
C GLU A 67 4.33 13.88 5.62
N PRO A 68 3.11 14.27 5.18
CA PRO A 68 1.86 13.62 5.62
C PRO A 68 1.74 12.15 5.19
N PHE A 69 2.52 11.72 4.19
CA PHE A 69 2.53 10.35 3.64
C PHE A 69 3.70 9.50 4.15
N LYS A 70 4.05 9.59 5.43
CA LYS A 70 5.19 8.88 6.05
C LYS A 70 5.30 7.41 5.66
N LYS A 71 4.19 6.68 5.70
CA LYS A 71 4.17 5.22 5.40
C LYS A 71 4.49 4.88 3.93
N ALA A 72 4.24 5.82 3.02
CA ALA A 72 4.51 5.66 1.59
C ALA A 72 5.83 6.31 1.15
N ASN A 73 6.47 7.08 2.05
CA ASN A 73 7.74 7.75 1.75
C ASN A 73 8.86 6.72 1.59
N ARG A 74 9.72 6.91 0.59
CA ARG A 74 10.88 6.05 0.31
C ARG A 74 11.90 5.98 1.44
N LEU A 75 12.00 7.02 2.27
CA LEU A 75 12.82 7.01 3.48
C LEU A 75 12.29 6.02 4.53
N PHE A 76 10.97 5.79 4.56
CA PHE A 76 10.32 4.85 5.47
C PHE A 76 10.21 3.44 4.87
N LYS A 77 9.89 3.36 3.58
CA LYS A 77 9.73 2.12 2.82
C LYS A 77 10.56 2.17 1.53
N PRO A 78 11.86 1.87 1.60
CA PRO A 78 12.77 1.98 0.46
C PRO A 78 12.48 0.95 -0.64
N ASN A 79 11.98 -0.24 -0.28
CA ASN A 79 11.65 -1.29 -1.24
C ASN A 79 10.27 -1.08 -1.86
N ASP A 80 10.11 -1.47 -3.12
CA ASP A 80 8.82 -1.47 -3.79
C ASP A 80 7.85 -2.46 -3.13
N THR A 81 6.59 -2.05 -3.05
CA THR A 81 5.51 -2.97 -2.70
C THR A 81 5.05 -3.69 -3.95
N ILE A 82 5.00 -5.00 -3.90
CA ILE A 82 4.41 -5.83 -4.94
C ILE A 82 3.17 -6.49 -4.34
N VAL A 83 2.03 -6.26 -4.98
CA VAL A 83 0.75 -6.85 -4.58
C VAL A 83 0.42 -7.98 -5.55
N ASN A 84 0.11 -9.16 -5.01
CA ASN A 84 -0.38 -10.28 -5.80
C ASN A 84 -1.91 -10.35 -5.68
N VAL A 85 -2.58 -10.22 -6.81
CA VAL A 85 -4.04 -10.33 -6.91
C VAL A 85 -4.36 -11.53 -7.80
N ASP A 86 -4.72 -12.64 -7.21
CA ASP A 86 -5.06 -13.90 -7.91
C ASP A 86 -4.01 -14.32 -8.96
N GLY A 87 -2.71 -14.16 -8.64
CA GLY A 87 -1.60 -14.50 -9.54
C GLY A 87 -1.10 -13.33 -10.40
N THR A 88 -1.83 -12.23 -10.51
CA THR A 88 -1.40 -11.04 -11.23
C THR A 88 -0.65 -10.09 -10.29
N LEU A 89 0.60 -9.79 -10.62
CA LEU A 89 1.44 -8.90 -9.81
C LEU A 89 1.27 -7.44 -10.24
N VAL A 90 1.22 -6.54 -9.25
CA VAL A 90 1.15 -5.08 -9.44
C VAL A 90 2.17 -4.40 -8.53
N GLY A 91 2.94 -3.48 -9.07
CA GLY A 91 3.98 -2.74 -8.35
C GLY A 91 5.40 -3.23 -8.66
N GLY A 92 6.41 -2.49 -8.25
CA GLY A 92 7.78 -2.71 -8.67
C GLY A 92 7.90 -2.61 -10.20
N ASN A 93 8.38 -3.67 -10.85
CA ASN A 93 8.50 -3.76 -12.31
C ASN A 93 7.24 -4.36 -12.99
N HIS A 94 6.16 -4.59 -12.23
CA HIS A 94 4.92 -5.17 -12.74
C HIS A 94 3.86 -4.10 -12.96
N LEU A 95 3.55 -3.83 -14.24
CA LEU A 95 2.52 -2.88 -14.63
C LEU A 95 1.14 -3.57 -14.60
N GLY A 96 0.26 -3.09 -13.73
CA GLY A 96 -1.15 -3.49 -13.71
C GLY A 96 -2.01 -2.52 -14.52
N ILE A 97 -2.63 -2.99 -15.59
CA ILE A 97 -3.56 -2.21 -16.41
C ILE A 97 -4.98 -2.50 -15.93
N MET A 98 -5.61 -1.48 -15.36
CA MET A 98 -6.96 -1.54 -14.82
C MET A 98 -7.87 -0.72 -15.71
N ALA A 99 -8.86 -1.34 -16.35
CA ALA A 99 -9.77 -0.68 -17.26
C ALA A 99 -11.22 -1.10 -17.00
N GLY A 100 -12.18 -0.31 -17.49
CA GLY A 100 -13.60 -0.60 -17.36
C GLY A 100 -14.46 0.66 -17.23
N PRO A 101 -15.79 0.51 -17.15
CA PRO A 101 -16.72 1.62 -17.17
C PRO A 101 -16.70 2.41 -15.86
N CYS A 102 -17.12 3.66 -15.94
CA CYS A 102 -17.35 4.47 -14.73
C CYS A 102 -18.44 3.83 -13.85
N SER A 103 -19.50 3.29 -14.48
CA SER A 103 -20.63 2.66 -13.81
C SER A 103 -20.94 1.32 -14.45
N VAL A 104 -21.34 0.35 -13.62
CA VAL A 104 -21.98 -0.90 -14.07
C VAL A 104 -23.47 -0.60 -14.20
N GLU A 105 -24.02 -0.74 -15.42
CA GLU A 105 -25.38 -0.33 -15.75
C GLU A 105 -26.23 -1.49 -16.28
N SER A 106 -25.61 -2.50 -16.90
CA SER A 106 -26.25 -3.73 -17.32
C SER A 106 -25.26 -4.90 -17.46
N GLU A 107 -25.79 -6.11 -17.55
CA GLU A 107 -24.99 -7.31 -17.80
C GLU A 107 -24.30 -7.26 -19.16
N GLU A 108 -25.04 -6.90 -20.19
CA GLU A 108 -24.51 -6.79 -21.56
C GLU A 108 -23.37 -5.81 -21.65
N GLN A 109 -23.55 -4.60 -21.08
CA GLN A 109 -22.54 -3.56 -21.06
C GLN A 109 -21.24 -4.05 -20.41
N ILE A 110 -21.33 -4.63 -19.22
CA ILE A 110 -20.13 -5.00 -18.47
C ILE A 110 -19.38 -6.17 -19.12
N ILE A 111 -20.09 -7.14 -19.70
CA ILE A 111 -19.50 -8.28 -20.41
C ILE A 111 -18.82 -7.82 -21.70
N GLU A 112 -19.45 -6.97 -22.49
CA GLU A 112 -18.87 -6.43 -23.73
C GLU A 112 -17.60 -5.64 -23.44
N ILE A 113 -17.65 -4.74 -22.46
CA ILE A 113 -16.50 -3.94 -22.04
C ILE A 113 -15.38 -4.87 -21.52
N ALA A 114 -15.69 -5.85 -20.67
CA ALA A 114 -14.71 -6.77 -20.11
C ALA A 114 -13.99 -7.56 -21.22
N LYS A 115 -14.71 -8.08 -22.21
CA LYS A 115 -14.13 -8.76 -23.38
C LYS A 115 -13.23 -7.83 -24.18
N SER A 116 -13.67 -6.60 -24.42
CA SER A 116 -12.91 -5.61 -25.20
C SER A 116 -11.61 -5.20 -24.51
N ILE A 117 -11.66 -4.86 -23.21
CA ILE A 117 -10.47 -4.47 -22.48
C ILE A 117 -9.48 -5.62 -22.29
N LYS A 118 -9.97 -6.86 -22.10
CA LYS A 118 -9.11 -8.05 -22.08
C LYS A 118 -8.36 -8.22 -23.38
N LYS A 119 -9.04 -8.09 -24.52
CA LYS A 119 -8.42 -8.13 -25.85
C LYS A 119 -7.37 -7.03 -26.03
N SER A 120 -7.56 -5.88 -25.37
CA SER A 120 -6.62 -4.77 -25.39
C SER A 120 -5.46 -4.90 -24.37
N GLY A 121 -5.39 -6.01 -23.61
CA GLY A 121 -4.29 -6.30 -22.71
C GLY A 121 -4.48 -5.82 -21.26
N ALA A 122 -5.69 -5.45 -20.87
CA ALA A 122 -5.98 -5.14 -19.45
C ALA A 122 -5.83 -6.39 -18.58
N ASN A 123 -5.31 -6.20 -17.36
CA ASN A 123 -5.13 -7.25 -16.35
C ASN A 123 -6.31 -7.28 -15.37
N PHE A 124 -6.98 -6.15 -15.20
CA PHE A 124 -8.06 -5.99 -14.23
C PHE A 124 -9.25 -5.28 -14.86
N LEU A 125 -10.45 -5.79 -14.54
CA LEU A 125 -11.71 -5.09 -14.78
C LEU A 125 -12.02 -4.17 -13.60
N ARG A 126 -12.38 -2.93 -13.89
CA ARG A 126 -12.88 -1.97 -12.92
C ARG A 126 -14.29 -1.53 -13.31
N GLY A 127 -15.24 -1.54 -12.37
CA GLY A 127 -16.57 -0.99 -12.56
C GLY A 127 -17.14 -0.43 -11.25
N GLY A 128 -17.82 0.72 -11.32
CA GLY A 128 -18.44 1.31 -10.14
C GLY A 128 -19.86 0.76 -9.93
N ALA A 129 -20.07 -0.07 -8.92
CA ALA A 129 -21.38 -0.59 -8.53
C ALA A 129 -22.13 0.39 -7.59
N PHE A 130 -21.41 1.10 -6.74
CA PHE A 130 -21.93 2.13 -5.84
C PHE A 130 -21.45 3.51 -6.27
N LYS A 131 -22.37 4.48 -6.30
CA LYS A 131 -22.09 5.86 -6.70
C LYS A 131 -22.38 6.82 -5.54
N PRO A 132 -21.38 7.39 -4.86
CA PRO A 132 -21.61 8.40 -3.84
C PRO A 132 -22.10 9.70 -4.50
N ARG A 133 -23.39 9.92 -4.50
CA ARG A 133 -24.03 11.11 -5.05
C ARG A 133 -24.60 11.96 -3.92
N THR A 134 -24.48 13.26 -4.07
CA THR A 134 -25.04 14.22 -3.09
C THR A 134 -26.55 14.38 -3.21
N SER A 135 -27.09 14.17 -4.42
CA SER A 135 -28.53 14.21 -4.66
C SER A 135 -29.15 12.81 -4.56
N PRO A 136 -30.21 12.63 -3.76
CA PRO A 136 -30.91 11.35 -3.66
C PRO A 136 -31.65 10.96 -4.94
N TYR A 137 -31.89 11.92 -5.85
CA TYR A 137 -32.54 11.68 -7.14
C TYR A 137 -31.60 11.24 -8.26
N SER A 138 -30.29 11.27 -8.00
CA SER A 138 -29.29 10.79 -8.96
C SER A 138 -29.15 9.27 -8.88
N PHE A 139 -28.74 8.67 -10.00
CA PHE A 139 -28.42 7.25 -10.05
C PHE A 139 -27.32 6.89 -9.04
N GLN A 140 -27.63 6.04 -8.07
CA GLN A 140 -26.72 5.64 -6.98
C GLN A 140 -25.84 4.42 -7.33
N GLY A 141 -25.97 3.89 -8.54
CA GLY A 141 -25.39 2.62 -8.98
C GLY A 141 -26.39 1.47 -8.83
N LEU A 142 -26.02 0.31 -9.35
CA LEU A 142 -26.81 -0.93 -9.18
C LEU A 142 -26.50 -1.64 -7.85
N GLU A 143 -25.62 -1.09 -7.04
CA GLU A 143 -25.25 -1.59 -5.71
C GLU A 143 -24.89 -3.08 -5.72
N LEU A 144 -25.60 -3.92 -4.95
CA LEU A 144 -25.33 -5.35 -4.87
C LEU A 144 -25.53 -6.06 -6.20
N GLU A 145 -26.52 -5.67 -6.99
CA GLU A 145 -26.72 -6.21 -8.34
C GLU A 145 -25.51 -5.92 -9.22
N GLY A 146 -24.96 -4.69 -9.17
CA GLY A 146 -23.74 -4.34 -9.89
C GLY A 146 -22.52 -5.17 -9.50
N LEU A 147 -22.42 -5.60 -8.24
CA LEU A 147 -21.36 -6.53 -7.81
C LEU A 147 -21.55 -7.93 -8.40
N GLU A 148 -22.79 -8.43 -8.48
CA GLU A 148 -23.05 -9.72 -9.11
C GLU A 148 -22.74 -9.68 -10.62
N LEU A 149 -23.08 -8.59 -11.31
CA LEU A 149 -22.73 -8.37 -12.71
C LEU A 149 -21.19 -8.37 -12.93
N LEU A 150 -20.43 -7.76 -12.03
CA LEU A 150 -18.96 -7.83 -12.07
C LEU A 150 -18.44 -9.26 -11.87
N LYS A 151 -19.07 -10.05 -10.99
CA LYS A 151 -18.71 -11.47 -10.82
C LYS A 151 -19.01 -12.29 -12.09
N ILE A 152 -20.12 -12.01 -12.80
CA ILE A 152 -20.43 -12.63 -14.07
C ILE A 152 -19.33 -12.30 -15.09
N ALA A 153 -19.00 -11.02 -15.24
CA ALA A 153 -17.95 -10.57 -16.14
C ALA A 153 -16.57 -11.19 -15.81
N LYS A 154 -16.23 -11.34 -14.51
CA LYS A 154 -15.03 -12.07 -14.07
C LYS A 154 -15.04 -13.53 -14.55
N ARG A 155 -16.15 -14.25 -14.38
CA ARG A 155 -16.27 -15.64 -14.82
C ARG A 155 -16.12 -15.80 -16.33
N GLU A 156 -16.73 -14.90 -17.10
CA GLU A 156 -16.68 -14.90 -18.56
C GLU A 156 -15.30 -14.57 -19.14
N THR A 157 -14.55 -13.71 -18.47
CA THR A 157 -13.30 -13.15 -19.02
C THR A 157 -12.05 -13.57 -18.26
N GLY A 158 -12.16 -13.94 -16.99
CA GLY A 158 -11.03 -14.23 -16.13
C GLY A 158 -10.23 -12.98 -15.71
N LEU A 159 -10.83 -11.76 -15.82
CA LEU A 159 -10.24 -10.50 -15.34
C LEU A 159 -10.50 -10.30 -13.84
#